data_e98fd5a51366b6b45b1430cb097d03c5
#
_entry.id   e98fd5a51366b6b45b1430cb097d03c5
#
_cell.length_a   1.000
_cell.length_b   1.000
_cell.length_c   1.000
_cell.angle_alpha   90.00
_cell.angle_beta   90.00
_cell.angle_gamma   90.00
#
_symmetry.space_group_name_H-M   'P 1'
#
loop_
_entity.id
_entity.type
_entity.pdbx_description
1 polymer ?
#
loop_
_entity_poly.entity_id
_entity_poly.type
_entity_poly.pdbx_seq_one_letter_code
_entity_poly.pdbx_strand_id
1 'polypeptide(L)'
;MLPSKILLIGRNYADHVQEVFNQSASTLPPTLFMKPPTSIIGPGAAIKIPDFAQKVEFEGEIALVISKPCKNVKKENWRDVVLGLTIVNDVSDRNLQFAEGQWTRGKGIDLSLIHI
;
A
#
# COMPACT_ATOMS: atom_id res chain seq x y z
N MET A 1 -4.78 17.84 2.46
CA MET A 1 -6.01 17.08 2.84
C MET A 1 -5.57 15.66 3.16
N LEU A 2 -5.92 15.11 4.32
CA LEU A 2 -5.65 13.71 4.63
C LEU A 2 -6.80 12.84 4.10
N PRO A 3 -6.52 11.69 3.48
CA PRO A 3 -7.55 10.77 3.04
C PRO A 3 -8.24 10.11 4.25
N SER A 4 -9.52 9.78 4.10
CA SER A 4 -10.27 9.05 5.13
C SER A 4 -9.94 7.56 5.17
N LYS A 5 -9.38 7.02 4.10
CA LYS A 5 -8.96 5.62 3.98
C LYS A 5 -7.87 5.48 2.93
N ILE A 6 -7.06 4.45 3.10
CA ILE A 6 -5.99 4.06 2.17
C ILE A 6 -6.21 2.58 1.87
N LEU A 7 -6.48 2.28 0.60
CA LEU A 7 -6.66 0.91 0.11
C LEU A 7 -5.45 0.55 -0.75
N LEU A 8 -4.88 -0.60 -0.50
CA LEU A 8 -3.71 -1.09 -1.22
C LEU A 8 -4.02 -2.45 -1.86
N ILE A 9 -3.35 -2.71 -2.97
CA ILE A 9 -3.48 -3.95 -3.72
C ILE A 9 -2.12 -4.63 -3.73
N GLY A 10 -1.98 -5.65 -2.92
CA GLY A 10 -0.79 -6.50 -2.93
C GLY A 10 -0.79 -7.49 -4.10
N ARG A 11 0.40 -7.96 -4.47
CA ARG A 11 0.61 -8.89 -5.60
C ARG A 11 0.24 -8.28 -6.96
N ASN A 12 0.34 -6.96 -7.07
CA ASN A 12 -0.07 -6.24 -8.27
C ASN A 12 1.02 -6.20 -9.36
N TYR A 13 2.28 -6.44 -9.00
CA TYR A 13 3.43 -6.40 -9.92
C TYR A 13 3.94 -7.81 -10.18
N ALA A 14 3.92 -8.22 -11.46
CA ALA A 14 4.24 -9.58 -11.87
C ALA A 14 5.65 -10.03 -11.47
N ASP A 15 6.64 -9.17 -11.66
CA ASP A 15 8.05 -9.47 -11.34
C ASP A 15 8.22 -9.67 -9.83
N HIS A 16 7.59 -8.83 -9.01
CA HIS A 16 7.62 -8.97 -7.56
C HIS A 16 6.95 -10.27 -7.08
N VAL A 17 5.83 -10.66 -7.69
CA VAL A 17 5.18 -11.93 -7.38
C VAL A 17 6.08 -13.12 -7.72
N GLN A 18 6.77 -13.07 -8.85
CA GLN A 18 7.72 -14.11 -9.25
C GLN A 18 8.91 -14.20 -8.27
N GLU A 19 9.48 -13.05 -7.88
CA GLU A 19 10.62 -12.99 -6.95
C GLU A 19 10.29 -13.53 -5.55
N VAL A 20 9.16 -13.09 -4.99
CA VAL A 20 8.83 -13.35 -3.58
C VAL A 20 8.11 -14.68 -3.39
N PHE A 21 7.23 -15.03 -4.31
CA PHE A 21 6.35 -16.21 -4.17
C PHE A 21 6.72 -17.36 -5.10
N ASN A 22 7.66 -17.14 -6.03
CA ASN A 22 8.01 -18.10 -7.10
C ASN A 22 6.78 -18.61 -7.87
N GLN A 23 5.81 -17.74 -8.09
CA GLN A 23 4.53 -18.03 -8.75
C GLN A 23 4.23 -17.00 -9.84
N SER A 24 3.43 -17.39 -10.82
CA SER A 24 2.94 -16.42 -11.80
C SER A 24 1.88 -15.49 -11.20
N ALA A 25 2.00 -14.19 -11.42
CA ALA A 25 1.01 -13.21 -10.97
C ALA A 25 -0.41 -13.50 -11.47
N SER A 26 -0.53 -14.14 -12.62
CA SER A 26 -1.82 -14.52 -13.21
C SER A 26 -2.58 -15.61 -12.43
N THR A 27 -1.90 -16.34 -11.56
CA THR A 27 -2.49 -17.46 -10.78
C THR A 27 -2.95 -17.04 -9.38
N LEU A 28 -2.55 -15.87 -8.92
CA LEU A 28 -2.88 -15.38 -7.59
C LEU A 28 -3.91 -14.25 -7.65
N PRO A 29 -4.97 -14.30 -6.86
CA PRO A 29 -5.86 -13.16 -6.73
C PRO A 29 -5.13 -11.99 -6.08
N PRO A 30 -5.48 -10.73 -6.42
CA PRO A 30 -4.94 -9.56 -5.76
C PRO A 30 -5.33 -9.58 -4.28
N THR A 31 -4.40 -9.21 -3.41
CA THR A 31 -4.66 -9.08 -1.97
C THR A 31 -5.04 -7.64 -1.67
N LEU A 32 -6.28 -7.44 -1.21
CA LEU A 32 -6.73 -6.12 -0.79
C LEU A 32 -6.49 -5.93 0.70
N PHE A 33 -5.83 -4.84 1.08
CA PHE A 33 -5.58 -4.48 2.48
C PHE A 33 -5.65 -2.96 2.67
N MET A 34 -5.56 -2.52 3.92
CA MET A 34 -5.65 -1.11 4.28
C MET A 34 -4.47 -0.70 5.15
N LYS A 35 -4.06 0.57 4.99
CA LYS A 35 -3.25 1.26 6.00
C LYS A 35 -4.11 2.31 6.70
N PRO A 36 -3.87 2.58 8.00
CA PRO A 36 -4.58 3.66 8.69
C PRO A 36 -4.16 5.02 8.12
N PRO A 37 -5.05 6.02 8.09
CA PRO A 37 -4.69 7.37 7.67
C PRO A 37 -3.53 7.99 8.45
N THR A 38 -3.33 7.57 9.71
CA THR A 38 -2.22 7.99 10.57
C THR A 38 -0.86 7.51 10.07
N SER A 39 -0.82 6.53 9.18
CA SER A 39 0.43 6.07 8.56
C SER A 39 1.02 7.08 7.57
N ILE A 40 0.22 8.03 7.04
CA ILE A 40 0.68 8.99 6.03
C ILE A 40 1.58 10.06 6.65
N ILE A 41 2.73 10.27 6.02
CA ILE A 41 3.61 11.40 6.25
C ILE A 41 3.93 12.12 4.94
N GLY A 42 4.27 13.39 5.05
CA GLY A 42 4.63 14.21 3.89
C GLY A 42 6.07 13.99 3.40
N PRO A 43 6.41 14.56 2.24
CA PRO A 43 7.76 14.49 1.68
C PRO A 43 8.81 15.00 2.67
N GLY A 44 9.93 14.31 2.75
CA GLY A 44 11.04 14.67 3.63
C GLY A 44 10.83 14.41 5.13
N ALA A 45 9.65 13.95 5.53
CA ALA A 45 9.43 13.54 6.91
C ALA A 45 10.13 12.19 7.21
N ALA A 46 10.61 12.02 8.44
CA ALA A 46 11.28 10.80 8.84
C ALA A 46 10.26 9.68 9.11
N ILE A 47 10.49 8.51 8.52
CA ILE A 47 9.78 7.28 8.87
C ILE A 47 10.25 6.85 10.26
N LYS A 48 9.31 6.63 11.17
CA LYS A 48 9.61 6.13 12.51
C LYS A 48 9.47 4.63 12.55
N ILE A 49 10.59 3.95 12.69
CA ILE A 49 10.64 2.49 12.83
C ILE A 49 10.48 2.15 14.30
N PRO A 50 9.43 1.43 14.72
CA PRO A 50 9.26 1.04 16.12
C PRO A 50 10.27 -0.02 16.54
N ASP A 51 10.62 -0.05 17.83
CA ASP A 51 11.65 -0.96 18.37
C ASP A 51 11.34 -2.45 18.17
N PHE A 52 10.07 -2.81 18.04
CA PHE A 52 9.66 -4.19 17.78
C PHE A 52 9.82 -4.63 16.32
N ALA A 53 9.99 -3.70 15.38
CA ALA A 53 10.12 -4.03 13.97
C ALA A 53 11.50 -4.66 13.66
N GLN A 54 11.50 -5.76 12.93
CA GLN A 54 12.71 -6.56 12.72
C GLN A 54 13.21 -6.55 11.29
N LYS A 55 12.30 -6.56 10.32
CA LYS A 55 12.66 -6.60 8.90
C LYS A 55 11.85 -5.57 8.12
N VAL A 56 12.27 -4.32 8.23
CA VAL A 56 11.60 -3.20 7.55
C VAL A 56 12.16 -3.02 6.16
N GLU A 57 11.28 -3.01 5.18
CA GLU A 57 11.59 -2.83 3.76
C GLU A 57 10.75 -1.71 3.16
N PHE A 58 11.29 -1.03 2.16
CA PHE A 58 10.56 -0.05 1.36
C PHE A 58 9.78 -0.71 0.23
N GLU A 59 8.70 -0.09 -0.21
CA GLU A 59 7.93 -0.50 -1.38
C GLU A 59 7.51 0.75 -2.18
N GLY A 60 8.12 0.95 -3.34
CA GLY A 60 7.72 2.02 -4.26
C GLY A 60 6.42 1.66 -4.97
N GLU A 61 5.37 2.47 -4.78
CA GLU A 61 4.03 2.20 -5.29
C GLU A 61 3.45 3.40 -6.03
N ILE A 62 2.64 3.12 -7.05
CA ILE A 62 1.81 4.15 -7.70
C ILE A 62 0.48 4.24 -6.98
N ALA A 63 0.15 5.43 -6.48
CA ALA A 63 -1.11 5.69 -5.82
C ALA A 63 -2.07 6.51 -6.70
N LEU A 64 -3.33 6.11 -6.71
CA LEU A 64 -4.44 6.86 -7.30
C LEU A 64 -5.11 7.71 -6.21
N VAL A 65 -5.15 9.03 -6.40
CA VAL A 65 -5.85 9.93 -5.49
C VAL A 65 -7.29 10.05 -5.97
N ILE A 66 -8.24 9.62 -5.13
CA ILE A 66 -9.67 9.66 -5.46
C ILE A 66 -10.23 11.05 -5.18
N SER A 67 -10.93 11.63 -6.15
CA SER A 67 -11.41 13.02 -6.12
C SER A 67 -12.76 13.21 -5.40
N LYS A 68 -13.58 12.17 -5.35
CA LYS A 68 -14.95 12.24 -4.84
C LYS A 68 -15.46 10.88 -4.33
N PRO A 69 -16.44 10.85 -3.43
CA PRO A 69 -17.09 9.60 -3.05
C PRO A 69 -17.62 8.84 -4.28
N CYS A 70 -17.31 7.57 -4.37
CA CYS A 70 -17.71 6.74 -5.51
C CYS A 70 -17.95 5.29 -5.06
N LYS A 71 -18.81 4.59 -5.83
CA LYS A 71 -19.14 3.19 -5.62
C LYS A 71 -19.54 2.56 -6.96
N ASN A 72 -19.12 1.30 -7.18
CA ASN A 72 -19.44 0.52 -8.39
C ASN A 72 -19.05 1.25 -9.70
N VAL A 73 -17.91 1.92 -9.69
CA VAL A 73 -17.38 2.60 -10.86
C VAL A 73 -17.00 1.56 -11.91
N LYS A 74 -17.52 1.68 -13.12
CA LYS A 74 -17.16 0.81 -14.22
C LYS A 74 -15.70 1.03 -14.64
N LYS A 75 -15.04 -0.01 -15.12
CA LYS A 75 -13.62 0.02 -15.49
C LYS A 75 -13.30 1.15 -16.50
N GLU A 76 -14.17 1.37 -17.47
CA GLU A 76 -14.01 2.42 -18.48
C GLU A 76 -14.10 3.85 -17.93
N ASN A 77 -14.76 4.04 -16.76
CA ASN A 77 -15.05 5.34 -16.15
C ASN A 77 -14.13 5.66 -14.95
N TRP A 78 -13.08 4.91 -14.73
CA TRP A 78 -12.20 5.11 -13.57
C TRP A 78 -11.59 6.53 -13.50
N ARG A 79 -11.33 7.15 -14.66
CA ARG A 79 -10.77 8.50 -14.74
C ARG A 79 -11.70 9.58 -14.19
N ASP A 80 -13.01 9.34 -14.19
CA ASP A 80 -14.00 10.32 -13.71
C ASP A 80 -13.97 10.52 -12.19
N VAL A 81 -13.29 9.64 -11.47
CA VAL A 81 -13.19 9.63 -10.00
C VAL A 81 -11.77 9.78 -9.48
N VAL A 82 -10.78 9.86 -10.36
CA VAL A 82 -9.37 10.03 -10.00
C VAL A 82 -8.96 11.50 -10.14
N LEU A 83 -8.44 12.09 -9.08
CA LEU A 83 -7.85 13.43 -9.07
C LEU A 83 -6.49 13.45 -9.77
N GLY A 84 -5.69 12.42 -9.54
CA GLY A 84 -4.34 12.32 -10.08
C GLY A 84 -3.62 11.08 -9.59
N LEU A 85 -2.35 10.98 -9.99
CA LEU A 85 -1.41 9.95 -9.61
C LEU A 85 -0.30 10.54 -8.77
N THR A 86 0.20 9.76 -7.83
CA THR A 86 1.40 10.09 -7.07
C THR A 86 2.20 8.84 -6.77
N ILE A 87 3.42 9.01 -6.28
CA ILE A 87 4.29 7.93 -5.83
C ILE A 87 4.27 7.92 -4.31
N VAL A 88 4.17 6.74 -3.72
CA VAL A 88 4.26 6.52 -2.28
C VAL A 88 5.25 5.41 -1.97
N ASN A 89 5.79 5.43 -0.75
CA ASN A 89 6.59 4.34 -0.22
C ASN A 89 5.76 3.61 0.85
N ASP A 90 5.30 2.40 0.54
CA ASP A 90 4.55 1.53 1.46
C ASP A 90 5.52 0.72 2.34
N VAL A 91 6.10 1.37 3.34
CA VAL A 91 7.05 0.73 4.25
C VAL A 91 6.38 -0.39 5.04
N SER A 92 7.04 -1.54 5.10
CA SER A 92 6.49 -2.80 5.60
C SER A 92 7.46 -3.53 6.52
N ASP A 93 6.97 -4.08 7.63
CA ASP A 93 7.71 -5.09 8.39
C ASP A 93 7.37 -6.48 7.87
N ARG A 94 8.32 -7.12 7.18
CA ARG A 94 8.12 -8.43 6.54
C ARG A 94 7.89 -9.54 7.55
N ASN A 95 8.51 -9.49 8.72
CA ASN A 95 8.31 -10.52 9.73
C ASN A 95 6.86 -10.53 10.21
N LEU A 96 6.30 -9.37 10.53
CA LEU A 96 4.90 -9.27 10.92
C LEU A 96 3.95 -9.59 9.76
N GLN A 97 4.27 -9.13 8.56
CA GLN A 97 3.45 -9.37 7.38
C GLN A 97 3.26 -10.86 7.07
N PHE A 98 4.33 -11.65 7.17
CA PHE A 98 4.28 -13.08 6.83
C PHE A 98 3.89 -13.97 8.00
N ALA A 99 4.08 -13.53 9.24
CA ALA A 99 3.74 -14.33 10.43
C ALA A 99 2.24 -14.49 10.65
N GLU A 100 1.42 -13.54 10.21
CA GLU A 100 0.03 -13.44 10.66
C GLU A 100 -1.02 -13.69 9.56
N GLY A 101 -0.68 -13.98 8.34
CA GLY A 101 -1.66 -14.15 7.25
C GLY A 101 -2.51 -12.89 6.94
N GLN A 102 -2.66 -11.98 7.89
CA GLN A 102 -3.24 -10.64 7.76
C GLN A 102 -2.16 -9.58 7.78
N TRP A 103 -2.10 -8.76 6.74
CA TRP A 103 -1.00 -7.80 6.56
C TRP A 103 -1.12 -6.52 7.39
N THR A 104 -2.23 -6.33 8.08
CA THR A 104 -2.55 -5.07 8.78
C THR A 104 -1.46 -4.64 9.77
N ARG A 105 -0.89 -5.55 10.56
CA ARG A 105 0.17 -5.19 11.51
C ARG A 105 1.49 -4.87 10.83
N GLY A 106 1.91 -5.67 9.86
CA GLY A 106 3.16 -5.44 9.13
C GLY A 106 3.12 -4.21 8.22
N LYS A 107 1.93 -3.78 7.82
CA LYS A 107 1.67 -2.65 6.93
C LYS A 107 1.11 -1.42 7.65
N GLY A 108 0.55 -1.58 8.85
CA GLY A 108 -0.16 -0.54 9.60
C GLY A 108 0.69 0.25 10.59
N ILE A 109 2.01 0.20 10.48
CA ILE A 109 2.91 0.99 11.33
C ILE A 109 2.64 2.48 11.08
N ASP A 110 2.49 3.26 12.15
CA ASP A 110 2.32 4.70 12.07
C ASP A 110 3.50 5.37 11.36
N LEU A 111 3.20 6.40 10.56
CA LEU A 111 4.20 7.16 9.80
C LEU A 111 5.02 6.28 8.82
N SER A 112 4.43 5.20 8.30
CA SER A 112 5.09 4.23 7.43
C SER A 112 4.70 4.35 5.94
N LEU A 113 3.86 5.33 5.57
CA LEU A 113 3.48 5.60 4.19
C LEU A 113 3.90 7.02 3.82
N ILE A 114 5.03 7.15 3.17
CA ILE A 114 5.53 8.45 2.74
C ILE A 114 5.01 8.78 1.33
N HIS A 115 4.44 9.97 1.19
CA HIS A 115 4.14 10.56 -0.11
C HIS A 115 5.42 11.23 -0.65
N ILE A 116 5.88 10.80 -1.80
CA ILE A 116 7.11 11.26 -2.46
C ILE A 116 6.76 12.34 -3.49
#